data_7e59f0369a643392f59e26064ae6c89f
#
_entry.id   7e59f0369a643392f59e26064ae6c89f
#
_cell.length_a   1.000
_cell.length_b   1.000
_cell.length_c   1.000
_cell.angle_alpha   90.00
_cell.angle_beta   90.00
_cell.angle_gamma   90.00
#
_symmetry.space_group_name_H-M   'P 1'
#
loop_
_entity.id
_entity.type
_entity.pdbx_description
1 polymer ?
#
loop_
_entity_poly.entity_id
_entity_poly.type
_entity_poly.pdbx_seq_one_letter_code
_entity_poly.pdbx_strand_id
1 'polypeptide(L)'
;MTEKRPMVILTGPTAVGKTALSIELAKKINGSIISADSMQVYRHMDIGSAKVMPEEMDGVRHYLIDEFEPDEEFHVVKFVERAKEHLEEIYAEGKIPIIAGGTGFYIQALLYDIDFTEQECDEAYRAELEQLAAEKGADYLHNMLREVDPASADAIHANNIKRVIRALEFYHLSGKRISEHNEKEREKTSPYHFAYFVLTDERLHLYANIDKRVDLMIEQGLVDEVQKLKNMGFHRDMVSMQGLGYKEILDYLDGKTTLEEAIYIIKRETRHFAKRQLTWFRRERDVIWLDKQAYDYQDAKILDSMINILKEKTIIN
;
A
#
# COMPACT_ATOMS: atom_id res chain seq x y z
N MET A 1 -31.79 1.82 9.68
CA MET A 1 -30.36 1.93 9.32
C MET A 1 -29.82 0.52 9.28
N THR A 2 -29.27 0.07 8.17
CA THR A 2 -28.59 -1.22 8.10
C THR A 2 -27.38 -1.16 9.04
N GLU A 3 -27.26 -2.17 9.90
CA GLU A 3 -26.14 -2.30 10.83
C GLU A 3 -24.83 -2.37 10.04
N LYS A 4 -23.84 -1.55 10.42
CA LYS A 4 -22.54 -1.52 9.71
C LYS A 4 -21.79 -2.82 10.02
N ARG A 5 -21.27 -3.47 8.98
CA ARG A 5 -20.50 -4.72 9.11
C ARG A 5 -19.13 -4.48 9.77
N PRO A 6 -18.67 -5.38 10.66
CA PRO A 6 -17.40 -5.22 11.37
C PRO A 6 -16.20 -5.35 10.42
N MET A 7 -15.15 -4.56 10.66
CA MET A 7 -13.89 -4.63 9.94
C MET A 7 -12.73 -4.26 10.87
N VAL A 8 -11.62 -4.96 10.77
CA VAL A 8 -10.39 -4.60 11.48
C VAL A 8 -9.33 -4.19 10.48
N ILE A 9 -8.59 -3.12 10.77
CA ILE A 9 -7.46 -2.68 9.98
C ILE A 9 -6.22 -2.74 10.86
N LEU A 10 -5.18 -3.43 10.38
CA LEU A 10 -3.87 -3.50 11.02
C LEU A 10 -2.80 -3.04 10.02
N THR A 11 -2.29 -1.86 10.23
CA THR A 11 -1.32 -1.23 9.35
C THR A 11 -0.09 -0.72 10.12
N GLY A 12 0.82 -0.09 9.41
CA GLY A 12 2.06 0.46 9.91
C GLY A 12 3.17 0.39 8.86
N PRO A 13 4.36 0.91 9.16
CA PRO A 13 5.47 0.90 8.22
C PRO A 13 5.94 -0.52 7.92
N THR A 14 6.68 -0.68 6.80
CA THR A 14 7.35 -1.96 6.51
C THR A 14 8.30 -2.34 7.64
N ALA A 15 8.53 -3.63 7.85
CA ALA A 15 9.40 -4.19 8.88
C ALA A 15 8.99 -3.94 10.35
N VAL A 16 7.74 -3.49 10.63
CA VAL A 16 7.27 -3.26 12.00
C VAL A 16 6.66 -4.50 12.67
N GLY A 17 6.46 -5.62 11.94
CA GLY A 17 5.94 -6.87 12.50
C GLY A 17 4.43 -7.10 12.30
N LYS A 18 3.78 -6.43 11.35
CA LYS A 18 2.34 -6.59 11.07
C LYS A 18 1.90 -8.02 10.79
N THR A 19 2.65 -8.76 9.98
CA THR A 19 2.25 -10.08 9.47
C THR A 19 2.00 -11.07 10.62
N ALA A 20 2.97 -11.26 11.51
CA ALA A 20 2.81 -12.16 12.64
C ALA A 20 1.63 -11.74 13.54
N LEU A 21 1.53 -10.44 13.85
CA LEU A 21 0.45 -9.93 14.70
C LEU A 21 -0.93 -10.08 14.05
N SER A 22 -1.05 -9.91 12.73
CA SER A 22 -2.33 -10.07 12.01
C SER A 22 -2.80 -11.53 12.01
N ILE A 23 -1.90 -12.48 11.91
CA ILE A 23 -2.21 -13.92 11.96
C ILE A 23 -2.70 -14.30 13.36
N GLU A 24 -1.98 -13.90 14.41
CA GLU A 24 -2.41 -14.16 15.78
C GLU A 24 -3.76 -13.49 16.12
N LEU A 25 -3.97 -12.27 15.64
CA LEU A 25 -5.26 -11.60 15.77
C LEU A 25 -6.38 -12.38 15.06
N ALA A 26 -6.14 -12.81 13.80
CA ALA A 26 -7.11 -13.55 13.02
C ALA A 26 -7.56 -14.85 13.73
N LYS A 27 -6.63 -15.59 14.32
CA LYS A 27 -6.95 -16.79 15.12
C LYS A 27 -7.83 -16.46 16.32
N LYS A 28 -7.56 -15.35 17.02
CA LYS A 28 -8.29 -14.95 18.22
C LYS A 28 -9.72 -14.50 17.96
N ILE A 29 -9.97 -13.85 16.80
CA ILE A 29 -11.27 -13.25 16.49
C ILE A 29 -12.04 -14.00 15.40
N ASN A 30 -11.63 -15.21 15.02
CA ASN A 30 -12.18 -15.95 13.89
C ASN A 30 -12.17 -15.09 12.60
N GLY A 31 -11.01 -14.51 12.27
CA GLY A 31 -10.85 -13.62 11.15
C GLY A 31 -10.21 -14.26 9.92
N SER A 32 -10.30 -13.56 8.78
CA SER A 32 -9.50 -13.81 7.57
C SER A 32 -8.83 -12.52 7.15
N ILE A 33 -7.66 -12.63 6.49
CA ILE A 33 -6.82 -11.48 6.17
C ILE A 33 -6.96 -11.13 4.69
N ILE A 34 -7.15 -9.83 4.39
CA ILE A 34 -7.00 -9.26 3.05
C ILE A 34 -5.72 -8.42 3.05
N SER A 35 -4.76 -8.79 2.20
CA SER A 35 -3.51 -8.05 2.07
C SER A 35 -3.73 -6.70 1.38
N ALA A 36 -3.44 -5.60 2.08
CA ALA A 36 -3.38 -4.26 1.51
C ALA A 36 -1.91 -3.88 1.18
N ASP A 37 -1.25 -4.76 0.47
CA ASP A 37 0.10 -4.57 -0.08
C ASP A 37 0.03 -4.60 -1.60
N SER A 38 0.68 -3.64 -2.26
CA SER A 38 0.64 -3.52 -3.72
C SER A 38 1.57 -4.49 -4.45
N MET A 39 2.39 -5.25 -3.72
CA MET A 39 3.39 -6.14 -4.30
C MET A 39 3.12 -7.62 -4.03
N GLN A 40 2.61 -7.97 -2.85
CA GLN A 40 2.35 -9.36 -2.46
C GLN A 40 1.26 -10.05 -3.30
N VAL A 41 0.49 -9.28 -4.03
CA VAL A 41 -0.56 -9.77 -4.93
C VAL A 41 0.00 -10.46 -6.18
N TYR A 42 1.25 -10.17 -6.55
CA TYR A 42 1.89 -10.70 -7.73
C TYR A 42 2.52 -12.07 -7.48
N ARG A 43 2.27 -13.03 -8.39
CA ARG A 43 2.91 -14.34 -8.39
C ARG A 43 4.41 -14.22 -8.64
N HIS A 44 5.18 -15.17 -8.13
CA HIS A 44 6.63 -15.28 -8.34
C HIS A 44 7.46 -14.13 -7.71
N MET A 45 6.82 -13.21 -7.03
CA MET A 45 7.46 -12.07 -6.36
C MET A 45 7.37 -12.27 -4.83
N ASP A 46 8.16 -13.21 -4.31
CA ASP A 46 8.02 -13.73 -2.95
C ASP A 46 8.99 -13.06 -1.98
N ILE A 47 10.28 -13.09 -2.29
CA ILE A 47 11.35 -12.60 -1.42
C ILE A 47 11.33 -11.08 -1.37
N GLY A 48 11.36 -10.41 -2.53
CA GLY A 48 11.44 -8.95 -2.61
C GLY A 48 10.21 -8.24 -2.06
N SER A 49 9.04 -8.87 -2.11
CA SER A 49 7.80 -8.34 -1.54
C SER A 49 7.63 -8.69 -0.04
N ALA A 50 8.51 -9.52 0.52
CA ALA A 50 8.35 -10.15 1.85
C ALA A 50 6.96 -10.79 1.98
N LYS A 51 6.56 -11.56 0.97
CA LYS A 51 5.28 -12.25 0.93
C LYS A 51 5.15 -13.23 2.10
N VAL A 52 3.97 -13.30 2.68
CA VAL A 52 3.66 -14.34 3.66
C VAL A 52 3.52 -15.67 2.94
N MET A 53 4.33 -16.65 3.33
CA MET A 53 4.33 -17.97 2.72
C MET A 53 3.25 -18.85 3.37
N PRO A 54 2.72 -19.88 2.65
CA PRO A 54 1.66 -20.75 3.17
C PRO A 54 1.95 -21.33 4.56
N GLU A 55 3.21 -21.68 4.83
CA GLU A 55 3.64 -22.22 6.13
C GLU A 55 3.54 -21.19 7.26
N GLU A 56 3.71 -19.90 6.92
CA GLU A 56 3.64 -18.80 7.87
C GLU A 56 2.19 -18.38 8.15
N MET A 57 1.26 -18.68 7.23
CA MET A 57 -0.17 -18.32 7.38
C MET A 57 -0.87 -19.06 8.51
N ASP A 58 -0.31 -20.16 8.98
CA ASP A 58 -0.75 -20.94 10.16
C ASP A 58 -2.27 -21.22 10.16
N GLY A 59 -2.80 -21.65 9.01
CA GLY A 59 -4.21 -21.96 8.80
C GLY A 59 -5.14 -20.76 8.62
N VAL A 60 -4.65 -19.54 8.72
CA VAL A 60 -5.44 -18.33 8.47
C VAL A 60 -5.52 -18.07 6.96
N ARG A 61 -6.74 -17.93 6.44
CA ARG A 61 -6.93 -17.63 5.02
C ARG A 61 -6.51 -16.19 4.72
N HIS A 62 -5.66 -16.05 3.71
CA HIS A 62 -5.21 -14.76 3.17
C HIS A 62 -5.77 -14.58 1.75
N TYR A 63 -6.16 -13.34 1.45
CA TYR A 63 -6.65 -12.89 0.16
C TYR A 63 -5.75 -11.80 -0.39
N LEU A 64 -5.74 -11.60 -1.68
CA LEU A 64 -4.87 -10.68 -2.42
C LEU A 64 -3.38 -11.02 -2.22
N ILE A 65 -3.10 -12.33 -2.21
CA ILE A 65 -1.76 -12.93 -2.28
C ILE A 65 -1.75 -13.84 -3.51
N ASP A 66 -0.76 -13.71 -4.39
CA ASP A 66 -0.60 -14.52 -5.61
C ASP A 66 -1.83 -14.56 -6.54
N GLU A 67 -2.58 -13.47 -6.62
CA GLU A 67 -3.78 -13.40 -7.47
C GLU A 67 -3.51 -12.89 -8.89
N PHE A 68 -2.41 -12.15 -9.12
CA PHE A 68 -2.08 -11.51 -10.40
C PHE A 68 -0.73 -11.96 -10.93
N GLU A 69 -0.60 -12.02 -12.27
CA GLU A 69 0.71 -12.16 -12.90
C GLU A 69 1.46 -10.82 -12.92
N PRO A 70 2.82 -10.83 -12.95
CA PRO A 70 3.60 -9.59 -12.91
C PRO A 70 3.39 -8.64 -14.10
N ASP A 71 2.86 -9.10 -15.22
CA ASP A 71 2.51 -8.28 -16.40
C ASP A 71 1.09 -7.71 -16.33
N GLU A 72 0.29 -8.12 -15.36
CA GLU A 72 -1.03 -7.54 -15.13
C GLU A 72 -0.91 -6.26 -14.32
N GLU A 73 -1.65 -5.24 -14.70
CA GLU A 73 -1.73 -4.01 -13.91
C GLU A 73 -2.58 -4.21 -12.65
N PHE A 74 -1.99 -3.91 -11.49
CA PHE A 74 -2.71 -3.87 -10.22
C PHE A 74 -2.65 -2.46 -9.62
N HIS A 75 -3.80 -1.84 -9.50
CA HIS A 75 -3.96 -0.47 -9.00
C HIS A 75 -5.13 -0.39 -8.01
N VAL A 76 -5.34 0.79 -7.42
CA VAL A 76 -6.31 0.99 -6.35
C VAL A 76 -7.75 0.56 -6.71
N VAL A 77 -8.17 0.75 -7.95
CA VAL A 77 -9.53 0.36 -8.40
C VAL A 77 -9.66 -1.16 -8.35
N LYS A 78 -8.73 -1.89 -8.99
CA LYS A 78 -8.69 -3.37 -8.93
C LYS A 78 -8.57 -3.89 -7.50
N PHE A 79 -7.78 -3.22 -6.65
CA PHE A 79 -7.71 -3.57 -5.23
C PHE A 79 -9.08 -3.47 -4.56
N VAL A 80 -9.80 -2.34 -4.74
CA VAL A 80 -11.11 -2.12 -4.09
C VAL A 80 -12.15 -3.13 -4.59
N GLU A 81 -12.18 -3.39 -5.91
CA GLU A 81 -13.08 -4.39 -6.51
C GLU A 81 -12.85 -5.79 -5.92
N ARG A 82 -11.60 -6.28 -5.98
CA ARG A 82 -11.25 -7.60 -5.47
C ARG A 82 -11.43 -7.70 -3.96
N ALA A 83 -11.03 -6.66 -3.23
CA ALA A 83 -11.21 -6.63 -1.78
C ALA A 83 -12.69 -6.69 -1.38
N LYS A 84 -13.59 -6.01 -2.11
CA LYS A 84 -15.04 -6.09 -1.86
C LYS A 84 -15.60 -7.49 -2.13
N GLU A 85 -15.16 -8.16 -3.19
CA GLU A 85 -15.53 -9.56 -3.45
C GLU A 85 -15.10 -10.47 -2.29
N HIS A 86 -13.87 -10.36 -1.84
CA HIS A 86 -13.35 -11.13 -0.72
C HIS A 86 -14.02 -10.78 0.62
N LEU A 87 -14.43 -9.52 0.83
CA LEU A 87 -15.22 -9.14 2.00
C LEU A 87 -16.56 -9.89 2.05
N GLU A 88 -17.26 -10.03 0.91
CA GLU A 88 -18.52 -10.79 0.86
C GLU A 88 -18.30 -12.28 1.19
N GLU A 89 -17.22 -12.89 0.67
CA GLU A 89 -16.86 -14.27 1.02
C GLU A 89 -16.59 -14.42 2.52
N ILE A 90 -15.79 -13.53 3.11
CA ILE A 90 -15.42 -13.58 4.54
C ILE A 90 -16.67 -13.43 5.42
N TYR A 91 -17.54 -12.49 5.10
CA TYR A 91 -18.78 -12.30 5.85
C TYR A 91 -19.75 -13.48 5.68
N ALA A 92 -19.83 -14.10 4.49
CA ALA A 92 -20.64 -15.29 4.26
C ALA A 92 -20.16 -16.49 5.09
N GLU A 93 -18.86 -16.57 5.40
CA GLU A 93 -18.29 -17.57 6.30
C GLU A 93 -18.48 -17.23 7.81
N GLY A 94 -19.13 -16.11 8.13
CA GLY A 94 -19.30 -15.65 9.52
C GLY A 94 -18.00 -15.21 10.18
N LYS A 95 -17.02 -14.79 9.39
CA LYS A 95 -15.70 -14.34 9.85
C LYS A 95 -15.58 -12.82 9.82
N ILE A 96 -14.58 -12.31 10.53
CA ILE A 96 -14.25 -10.88 10.57
C ILE A 96 -13.09 -10.60 9.61
N PRO A 97 -13.25 -9.69 8.63
CA PRO A 97 -12.15 -9.30 7.75
C PRO A 97 -11.12 -8.45 8.50
N ILE A 98 -9.85 -8.79 8.29
CA ILE A 98 -8.70 -8.02 8.76
C ILE A 98 -7.96 -7.51 7.52
N ILE A 99 -7.99 -6.19 7.32
CA ILE A 99 -7.21 -5.54 6.26
C ILE A 99 -5.81 -5.29 6.79
N ALA A 100 -4.83 -6.09 6.32
CA ALA A 100 -3.46 -6.01 6.80
C ALA A 100 -2.51 -5.54 5.69
N GLY A 101 -1.74 -4.48 5.92
CA GLY A 101 -0.78 -4.02 4.91
C GLY A 101 -0.19 -2.64 5.18
N GLY A 102 0.58 -2.16 4.20
CA GLY A 102 1.29 -0.88 4.29
C GLY A 102 0.86 0.16 3.26
N THR A 103 -0.05 -0.18 2.33
CA THR A 103 -0.50 0.73 1.27
C THR A 103 -1.69 1.55 1.75
N GLY A 104 -1.41 2.64 2.48
CA GLY A 104 -2.44 3.45 3.13
C GLY A 104 -3.51 3.98 2.19
N PHE A 105 -3.16 4.29 0.92
CA PHE A 105 -4.14 4.72 -0.08
C PHE A 105 -5.16 3.63 -0.43
N TYR A 106 -4.73 2.36 -0.49
CA TYR A 106 -5.63 1.23 -0.72
C TYR A 106 -6.60 1.04 0.45
N ILE A 107 -6.06 1.11 1.68
CA ILE A 107 -6.86 1.02 2.90
C ILE A 107 -7.91 2.13 2.94
N GLN A 108 -7.51 3.38 2.69
CA GLN A 108 -8.40 4.54 2.67
C GLN A 108 -9.51 4.38 1.62
N ALA A 109 -9.14 3.94 0.40
CA ALA A 109 -10.06 3.75 -0.70
C ALA A 109 -11.16 2.72 -0.37
N LEU A 110 -10.79 1.59 0.23
CA LEU A 110 -11.73 0.55 0.67
C LEU A 110 -12.57 1.02 1.87
N LEU A 111 -11.92 1.60 2.87
CA LEU A 111 -12.56 1.98 4.14
C LEU A 111 -13.65 3.04 3.97
N TYR A 112 -13.43 4.01 3.09
CA TYR A 112 -14.36 5.12 2.86
C TYR A 112 -15.16 4.97 1.56
N ASP A 113 -15.04 3.83 0.89
CA ASP A 113 -15.74 3.57 -0.38
C ASP A 113 -15.55 4.71 -1.38
N ILE A 114 -14.26 5.05 -1.62
CA ILE A 114 -13.91 6.14 -2.53
C ILE A 114 -14.34 5.79 -3.94
N ASP A 115 -15.06 6.70 -4.58
CA ASP A 115 -15.53 6.53 -5.94
C ASP A 115 -14.44 6.89 -6.95
N PHE A 116 -14.10 5.91 -7.81
CA PHE A 116 -13.13 6.07 -8.89
C PHE A 116 -13.80 6.07 -10.28
N THR A 117 -15.12 6.03 -10.37
CA THR A 117 -15.85 5.91 -11.66
C THR A 117 -15.68 7.11 -12.58
N GLU A 118 -15.39 8.30 -12.04
CA GLU A 118 -15.04 9.49 -12.83
C GLU A 118 -13.57 9.48 -13.32
N GLN A 119 -12.86 8.37 -13.17
CA GLN A 119 -11.41 8.30 -13.46
C GLN A 119 -11.11 7.54 -14.75
N GLU A 120 -11.86 7.81 -15.83
CA GLU A 120 -11.43 7.39 -17.15
C GLU A 120 -10.01 7.90 -17.46
N CYS A 121 -9.27 7.13 -18.23
CA CYS A 121 -7.92 7.47 -18.65
C CYS A 121 -7.97 7.91 -20.13
N ASP A 122 -7.47 9.10 -20.41
CA ASP A 122 -7.22 9.53 -21.78
C ASP A 122 -5.71 9.40 -22.07
N GLU A 123 -5.33 8.24 -22.61
CA GLU A 123 -3.91 7.94 -22.90
C GLU A 123 -3.32 8.94 -23.90
N ALA A 124 -4.10 9.44 -24.86
CA ALA A 124 -3.63 10.40 -25.85
C ALA A 124 -3.32 11.76 -25.19
N TYR A 125 -4.25 12.24 -24.37
CA TYR A 125 -4.05 13.50 -23.63
C TYR A 125 -2.91 13.38 -22.61
N ARG A 126 -2.78 12.23 -21.95
CA ARG A 126 -1.66 11.96 -21.04
C ARG A 126 -0.32 12.01 -21.74
N ALA A 127 -0.21 11.36 -22.90
CA ALA A 127 1.03 11.38 -23.70
C ALA A 127 1.36 12.81 -24.19
N GLU A 128 0.35 13.61 -24.57
CA GLU A 128 0.55 15.03 -24.91
C GLU A 128 1.12 15.83 -23.72
N LEU A 129 0.58 15.63 -22.51
CA LEU A 129 1.06 16.30 -21.31
C LEU A 129 2.48 15.84 -20.92
N GLU A 130 2.81 14.58 -21.10
CA GLU A 130 4.17 14.05 -20.88
C GLU A 130 5.17 14.67 -21.86
N GLN A 131 4.80 14.80 -23.14
CA GLN A 131 5.61 15.48 -24.13
C GLN A 131 5.79 16.95 -23.78
N LEU A 132 4.72 17.67 -23.39
CA LEU A 132 4.80 19.06 -22.96
C LEU A 132 5.72 19.23 -21.74
N ALA A 133 5.70 18.29 -20.79
CA ALA A 133 6.60 18.29 -19.65
C ALA A 133 8.07 18.13 -20.07
N ALA A 134 8.33 17.26 -21.05
CA ALA A 134 9.68 17.04 -21.57
C ALA A 134 10.22 18.27 -22.36
N GLU A 135 9.37 18.94 -23.14
CA GLU A 135 9.74 20.07 -23.98
C GLU A 135 9.83 21.40 -23.23
N LYS A 136 8.86 21.68 -22.35
CA LYS A 136 8.69 22.98 -21.67
C LYS A 136 9.03 22.98 -20.19
N GLY A 137 9.25 21.81 -19.64
CA GLY A 137 9.59 21.61 -18.22
C GLY A 137 8.40 21.48 -17.29
N ALA A 138 8.68 21.03 -16.06
CA ALA A 138 7.69 20.74 -15.02
C ALA A 138 6.89 21.98 -14.60
N ASP A 139 7.54 23.15 -14.52
CA ASP A 139 6.90 24.41 -14.11
C ASP A 139 5.83 24.86 -15.10
N TYR A 140 6.01 24.59 -16.38
CA TYR A 140 5.01 24.91 -17.41
C TYR A 140 3.71 24.12 -17.15
N LEU A 141 3.81 22.82 -16.98
CA LEU A 141 2.67 21.98 -16.66
C LEU A 141 1.99 22.38 -15.34
N HIS A 142 2.79 22.72 -14.35
CA HIS A 142 2.29 23.16 -13.05
C HIS A 142 1.53 24.50 -13.14
N ASN A 143 1.95 25.41 -14.00
CA ASN A 143 1.22 26.64 -14.27
C ASN A 143 -0.13 26.37 -14.97
N MET A 144 -0.18 25.42 -15.93
CA MET A 144 -1.44 24.97 -16.52
C MET A 144 -2.40 24.44 -15.42
N LEU A 145 -1.88 23.64 -14.48
CA LEU A 145 -2.68 23.16 -13.35
C LEU A 145 -3.15 24.33 -12.48
N ARG A 146 -2.33 25.35 -12.23
CA ARG A 146 -2.69 26.52 -11.44
C ARG A 146 -3.83 27.32 -12.05
N GLU A 147 -3.96 27.35 -13.37
CA GLU A 147 -5.07 28.02 -14.08
C GLU A 147 -6.41 27.31 -13.88
N VAL A 148 -6.42 25.96 -13.84
CA VAL A 148 -7.65 25.17 -13.77
C VAL A 148 -8.00 24.73 -12.34
N ASP A 149 -7.01 24.41 -11.52
CA ASP A 149 -7.17 23.96 -10.13
C ASP A 149 -6.05 24.54 -9.24
N PRO A 150 -6.17 25.82 -8.79
CA PRO A 150 -5.17 26.45 -7.94
C PRO A 150 -4.90 25.68 -6.65
N ALA A 151 -5.92 25.08 -6.02
CA ALA A 151 -5.77 24.36 -4.77
C ALA A 151 -4.92 23.09 -4.96
N SER A 152 -5.08 22.38 -6.08
CA SER A 152 -4.20 21.26 -6.43
C SER A 152 -2.78 21.73 -6.73
N ALA A 153 -2.61 22.86 -7.43
CA ALA A 153 -1.28 23.40 -7.71
C ALA A 153 -0.53 23.80 -6.43
N ASP A 154 -1.21 24.31 -5.43
CA ASP A 154 -0.59 24.62 -4.12
C ASP A 154 -0.23 23.34 -3.32
N ALA A 155 -0.98 22.26 -3.51
CA ALA A 155 -0.77 20.99 -2.81
C ALA A 155 0.24 20.05 -3.49
N ILE A 156 0.46 20.19 -4.80
CA ILE A 156 1.29 19.30 -5.62
C ILE A 156 2.55 20.07 -6.04
N HIS A 157 3.72 19.56 -5.69
CA HIS A 157 4.98 20.15 -6.15
C HIS A 157 5.16 19.98 -7.67
N ALA A 158 5.67 21.01 -8.38
CA ALA A 158 5.85 20.99 -9.83
C ALA A 158 6.61 19.76 -10.36
N ASN A 159 7.66 19.33 -9.66
CA ASN A 159 8.44 18.13 -10.03
C ASN A 159 7.65 16.81 -9.89
N ASN A 160 6.45 16.82 -9.31
CA ASN A 160 5.61 15.65 -9.28
C ASN A 160 4.73 15.58 -10.54
N ILE A 161 5.40 15.49 -11.70
CA ILE A 161 4.80 15.55 -13.03
C ILE A 161 3.61 14.59 -13.15
N LYS A 162 3.74 13.33 -12.67
CA LYS A 162 2.65 12.34 -12.72
C LYS A 162 1.38 12.80 -12.00
N ARG A 163 1.50 13.47 -10.85
CA ARG A 163 0.34 14.01 -10.13
C ARG A 163 -0.23 15.27 -10.78
N VAL A 164 0.63 16.11 -11.37
CA VAL A 164 0.20 17.28 -12.13
C VAL A 164 -0.61 16.82 -13.35
N ILE A 165 -0.08 15.87 -14.13
CA ILE A 165 -0.77 15.27 -15.28
C ILE A 165 -2.11 14.69 -14.87
N ARG A 166 -2.15 13.91 -13.78
CA ARG A 166 -3.38 13.30 -13.29
C ARG A 166 -4.46 14.34 -12.95
N ALA A 167 -4.08 15.47 -12.37
CA ALA A 167 -5.02 16.53 -12.02
C ALA A 167 -5.55 17.25 -13.26
N LEU A 168 -4.69 17.49 -14.25
CA LEU A 168 -5.05 18.08 -15.54
C LEU A 168 -5.97 17.14 -16.35
N GLU A 169 -5.64 15.85 -16.41
CA GLU A 169 -6.44 14.80 -17.05
C GLU A 169 -7.84 14.72 -16.43
N PHE A 170 -7.94 14.71 -15.10
CA PHE A 170 -9.21 14.69 -14.40
C PHE A 170 -10.07 15.90 -14.77
N TYR A 171 -9.48 17.09 -14.82
CA TYR A 171 -10.20 18.29 -15.23
C TYR A 171 -10.62 18.23 -16.72
N HIS A 172 -9.74 17.74 -17.58
CA HIS A 172 -10.04 17.58 -19.01
C HIS A 172 -11.24 16.67 -19.27
N LEU A 173 -11.30 15.51 -18.56
CA LEU A 173 -12.34 14.52 -18.74
C LEU A 173 -13.67 14.89 -18.07
N SER A 174 -13.62 15.44 -16.86
CA SER A 174 -14.81 15.66 -16.03
C SER A 174 -15.30 17.11 -16.01
N GLY A 175 -14.47 18.08 -16.40
CA GLY A 175 -14.73 19.50 -16.20
C GLY A 175 -14.74 19.96 -14.74
N LYS A 176 -14.39 19.07 -13.79
CA LYS A 176 -14.36 19.32 -12.34
C LYS A 176 -12.95 19.43 -11.84
N ARG A 177 -12.74 20.14 -10.74
CA ARG A 177 -11.44 20.19 -10.06
C ARG A 177 -11.20 18.95 -9.23
N ILE A 178 -10.02 18.35 -9.37
CA ILE A 178 -9.67 17.16 -8.56
C ILE A 178 -9.56 17.51 -7.06
N SER A 179 -9.21 18.76 -6.72
CA SER A 179 -9.21 19.24 -5.34
C SER A 179 -10.60 19.17 -4.69
N GLU A 180 -11.64 19.62 -5.41
CA GLU A 180 -13.02 19.59 -4.93
C GLU A 180 -13.55 18.15 -4.80
N HIS A 181 -13.21 17.29 -5.77
CA HIS A 181 -13.54 15.85 -5.70
C HIS A 181 -12.87 15.21 -4.48
N ASN A 182 -11.57 15.42 -4.30
CA ASN A 182 -10.83 14.87 -3.15
C ASN A 182 -11.35 15.38 -1.79
N GLU A 183 -11.83 16.61 -1.72
CA GLU A 183 -12.42 17.18 -0.51
C GLU A 183 -13.74 16.46 -0.16
N LYS A 184 -14.63 16.28 -1.13
CA LYS A 184 -15.87 15.52 -0.96
C LYS A 184 -15.62 14.08 -0.54
N GLU A 185 -14.65 13.42 -1.18
CA GLU A 185 -14.28 12.05 -0.82
C GLU A 185 -13.72 11.95 0.61
N ARG A 186 -13.03 12.99 1.09
CA ARG A 186 -12.54 13.05 2.49
C ARG A 186 -13.65 13.23 3.52
N GLU A 187 -14.80 13.78 3.15
CA GLU A 187 -15.95 13.95 4.04
C GLU A 187 -16.77 12.67 4.21
N LYS A 188 -16.58 11.68 3.34
CA LYS A 188 -17.29 10.40 3.41
C LYS A 188 -17.10 9.73 4.77
N THR A 189 -18.15 9.14 5.27
CA THR A 189 -18.12 8.26 6.45
C THR A 189 -18.01 6.82 6.00
N SER A 190 -17.25 6.02 6.72
CA SER A 190 -17.09 4.60 6.40
C SER A 190 -18.44 3.85 6.45
N PRO A 191 -18.74 2.98 5.48
CA PRO A 191 -19.86 2.05 5.55
C PRO A 191 -19.63 0.90 6.55
N TYR A 192 -18.42 0.75 7.08
CA TYR A 192 -18.04 -0.31 8.01
C TYR A 192 -18.04 0.17 9.47
N HIS A 193 -18.27 -0.75 10.40
CA HIS A 193 -17.98 -0.59 11.82
C HIS A 193 -16.57 -1.09 12.07
N PHE A 194 -15.59 -0.19 12.28
CA PHE A 194 -14.19 -0.56 12.21
C PHE A 194 -13.35 -0.17 13.41
N ALA A 195 -12.23 -0.87 13.58
CA ALA A 195 -11.09 -0.46 14.38
C ALA A 195 -9.85 -0.34 13.48
N TYR A 196 -9.17 0.80 13.54
CA TYR A 196 -8.03 1.10 12.69
C TYR A 196 -6.75 1.19 13.53
N PHE A 197 -6.00 0.11 13.58
CA PHE A 197 -4.74 0.01 14.32
C PHE A 197 -3.55 0.37 13.43
N VAL A 198 -2.69 1.24 13.94
CA VAL A 198 -1.41 1.62 13.30
C VAL A 198 -0.28 1.20 14.22
N LEU A 199 0.40 0.11 13.86
CA LEU A 199 1.59 -0.36 14.57
C LEU A 199 2.76 0.57 14.26
N THR A 200 3.48 1.00 15.29
CA THR A 200 4.67 1.85 15.14
C THR A 200 5.79 1.38 16.05
N ASP A 201 6.98 1.90 15.82
CA ASP A 201 8.18 1.54 16.54
C ASP A 201 9.12 2.75 16.61
N GLU A 202 10.09 2.70 17.52
CA GLU A 202 11.20 3.66 17.56
C GLU A 202 11.93 3.67 16.21
N ARG A 203 12.26 4.87 15.75
CA ARG A 203 12.85 5.06 14.41
C ARG A 203 14.14 4.28 14.19
N LEU A 204 15.04 4.25 15.17
CA LEU A 204 16.32 3.55 15.04
C LEU A 204 16.11 2.05 14.98
N HIS A 205 15.22 1.52 15.82
CA HIS A 205 14.89 0.10 15.84
C HIS A 205 14.20 -0.31 14.52
N LEU A 206 13.24 0.47 14.04
CA LEU A 206 12.59 0.24 12.74
C LEU A 206 13.60 0.21 11.58
N TYR A 207 14.56 1.13 11.57
CA TYR A 207 15.57 1.20 10.52
C TYR A 207 16.53 0.00 10.58
N ALA A 208 16.93 -0.43 11.77
CA ALA A 208 17.71 -1.65 11.94
C ALA A 208 16.97 -2.89 11.44
N ASN A 209 15.68 -2.99 11.73
CA ASN A 209 14.83 -4.08 11.23
C ASN A 209 14.68 -4.06 9.70
N ILE A 210 14.57 -2.87 9.09
CA ILE A 210 14.58 -2.71 7.63
C ILE A 210 15.89 -3.21 7.03
N ASP A 211 17.02 -2.74 7.57
CA ASP A 211 18.33 -3.09 7.04
C ASP A 211 18.58 -4.60 7.15
N LYS A 212 18.26 -5.20 8.31
CA LYS A 212 18.32 -6.65 8.52
C LYS A 212 17.42 -7.43 7.56
N ARG A 213 16.21 -6.95 7.31
CA ARG A 213 15.29 -7.60 6.36
C ARG A 213 15.86 -7.61 4.94
N VAL A 214 16.47 -6.51 4.50
CA VAL A 214 17.10 -6.44 3.17
C VAL A 214 18.26 -7.42 3.07
N ASP A 215 19.10 -7.51 4.12
CA ASP A 215 20.20 -8.49 4.15
C ASP A 215 19.67 -9.92 4.04
N LEU A 216 18.63 -10.26 4.81
CA LEU A 216 17.96 -11.58 4.72
C LEU A 216 17.37 -11.85 3.33
N MET A 217 16.77 -10.86 2.66
CA MET A 217 16.26 -11.02 1.30
C MET A 217 17.38 -11.38 0.32
N ILE A 218 18.56 -10.77 0.45
CA ILE A 218 19.71 -11.11 -0.39
C ILE A 218 20.19 -12.54 -0.08
N GLU A 219 20.31 -12.91 1.18
CA GLU A 219 20.70 -14.27 1.61
C GLU A 219 19.70 -15.33 1.13
N GLN A 220 18.40 -15.02 1.09
CA GLN A 220 17.34 -15.91 0.62
C GLN A 220 17.28 -16.03 -0.90
N GLY A 221 18.05 -15.23 -1.66
CA GLY A 221 18.14 -15.35 -3.11
C GLY A 221 17.30 -14.32 -3.89
N LEU A 222 17.13 -13.09 -3.36
CA LEU A 222 16.44 -12.03 -4.09
C LEU A 222 17.02 -11.80 -5.50
N VAL A 223 18.35 -11.92 -5.66
CA VAL A 223 19.00 -11.75 -6.95
C VAL A 223 18.52 -12.83 -7.94
N ASP A 224 18.42 -14.08 -7.48
CA ASP A 224 17.97 -15.20 -8.30
C ASP A 224 16.49 -15.08 -8.64
N GLU A 225 15.65 -14.61 -7.70
CA GLU A 225 14.24 -14.33 -7.95
C GLU A 225 14.08 -13.30 -9.07
N VAL A 226 14.79 -12.17 -9.00
CA VAL A 226 14.71 -11.12 -10.04
C VAL A 226 15.30 -11.60 -11.37
N GLN A 227 16.37 -12.39 -11.37
CA GLN A 227 16.91 -12.99 -12.58
C GLN A 227 15.90 -13.95 -13.24
N LYS A 228 15.18 -14.74 -12.42
CA LYS A 228 14.10 -15.63 -12.91
C LYS A 228 12.98 -14.82 -13.55
N LEU A 229 12.49 -13.76 -12.89
CA LEU A 229 11.46 -12.87 -13.42
C LEU A 229 11.90 -12.24 -14.76
N LYS A 230 13.14 -11.75 -14.83
CA LYS A 230 13.73 -11.22 -16.07
C LYS A 230 13.74 -12.26 -17.18
N ASN A 231 14.12 -13.51 -16.89
CA ASN A 231 14.12 -14.62 -17.86
C ASN A 231 12.72 -15.02 -18.32
N MET A 232 11.69 -14.79 -17.50
CA MET A 232 10.28 -14.98 -17.86
C MET A 232 9.73 -13.84 -18.74
N GLY A 233 10.53 -12.79 -19.00
CA GLY A 233 10.15 -11.67 -19.86
C GLY A 233 9.60 -10.44 -19.10
N PHE A 234 9.59 -10.48 -17.77
CA PHE A 234 9.16 -9.33 -16.97
C PHE A 234 10.28 -8.27 -16.94
N HIS A 235 9.96 -7.06 -17.31
CA HIS A 235 10.93 -5.99 -17.52
C HIS A 235 10.60 -4.72 -16.71
N ARG A 236 11.56 -3.81 -16.63
CA ARG A 236 11.53 -2.63 -15.78
C ARG A 236 10.30 -1.72 -15.95
N ASP A 237 9.70 -1.68 -17.13
CA ASP A 237 8.56 -0.78 -17.39
C ASP A 237 7.25 -1.29 -16.80
N MET A 238 7.19 -2.55 -16.39
CA MET A 238 6.03 -3.13 -15.71
C MET A 238 5.89 -2.58 -14.29
N VAL A 239 4.66 -2.30 -13.87
CA VAL A 239 4.36 -1.74 -12.55
C VAL A 239 4.91 -2.60 -11.41
N SER A 240 4.77 -3.92 -11.51
CA SER A 240 5.30 -4.90 -10.57
C SER A 240 6.81 -4.75 -10.38
N MET A 241 7.55 -4.64 -11.50
CA MET A 241 9.01 -4.57 -11.50
C MET A 241 9.57 -3.22 -11.04
N GLN A 242 8.71 -2.22 -10.76
CA GLN A 242 9.06 -0.95 -10.11
C GLN A 242 9.11 -1.06 -8.57
N GLY A 243 8.74 -2.21 -8.01
CA GLY A 243 8.82 -2.45 -6.57
C GLY A 243 10.23 -2.26 -6.01
N LEU A 244 10.31 -1.83 -4.75
CA LEU A 244 11.59 -1.73 -4.03
C LEU A 244 12.24 -3.12 -3.91
N GLY A 245 13.51 -3.20 -4.23
CA GLY A 245 14.25 -4.46 -4.35
C GLY A 245 14.35 -4.92 -5.80
N TYR A 246 13.24 -4.96 -6.52
CA TYR A 246 13.20 -5.47 -7.90
C TYR A 246 13.92 -4.57 -8.90
N LYS A 247 13.58 -3.29 -8.94
CA LYS A 247 14.19 -2.35 -9.89
C LYS A 247 15.68 -2.13 -9.64
N GLU A 248 16.12 -2.17 -8.39
CA GLU A 248 17.52 -2.00 -8.02
C GLU A 248 18.35 -3.24 -8.41
N ILE A 249 17.80 -4.45 -8.18
CA ILE A 249 18.46 -5.68 -8.61
C ILE A 249 18.45 -5.81 -10.13
N LEU A 250 17.40 -5.36 -10.84
CA LEU A 250 17.42 -5.27 -12.30
C LEU A 250 18.57 -4.36 -12.79
N ASP A 251 18.81 -3.22 -12.16
CA ASP A 251 19.93 -2.33 -12.52
C ASP A 251 21.28 -3.00 -12.30
N TYR A 252 21.43 -3.81 -11.25
CA TYR A 252 22.62 -4.64 -11.04
C TYR A 252 22.75 -5.71 -12.15
N LEU A 253 21.69 -6.44 -12.47
CA LEU A 253 21.70 -7.47 -13.52
C LEU A 253 21.92 -6.91 -14.93
N ASP A 254 21.60 -5.64 -15.13
CA ASP A 254 21.88 -4.89 -16.38
C ASP A 254 23.30 -4.28 -16.41
N GLY A 255 24.11 -4.48 -15.34
CA GLY A 255 25.46 -3.95 -15.25
C GLY A 255 25.55 -2.42 -15.04
N LYS A 256 24.45 -1.79 -14.61
CA LYS A 256 24.40 -0.33 -14.35
C LYS A 256 24.95 0.05 -12.98
N THR A 257 24.97 -0.89 -12.04
CA THR A 257 25.44 -0.68 -10.69
C THR A 257 26.06 -1.97 -10.13
N THR A 258 26.79 -1.89 -9.01
CA THR A 258 27.28 -3.07 -8.28
C THR A 258 26.18 -3.63 -7.36
N LEU A 259 26.34 -4.89 -6.90
CA LEU A 259 25.39 -5.48 -5.96
C LEU A 259 25.39 -4.73 -4.62
N GLU A 260 26.54 -4.32 -4.13
CA GLU A 260 26.69 -3.55 -2.90
C GLU A 260 25.95 -2.21 -2.98
N GLU A 261 26.06 -1.54 -4.11
CA GLU A 261 25.35 -0.27 -4.34
C GLU A 261 23.84 -0.50 -4.45
N ALA A 262 23.38 -1.54 -5.13
CA ALA A 262 21.97 -1.91 -5.19
C ALA A 262 21.40 -2.18 -3.79
N ILE A 263 22.10 -2.95 -2.95
CA ILE A 263 21.71 -3.23 -1.56
C ILE A 263 21.63 -1.94 -0.74
N TYR A 264 22.63 -1.07 -0.86
CA TYR A 264 22.63 0.23 -0.18
C TYR A 264 21.39 1.08 -0.56
N ILE A 265 21.09 1.14 -1.87
CA ILE A 265 19.92 1.88 -2.39
C ILE A 265 18.64 1.27 -1.86
N ILE A 266 18.47 -0.06 -1.90
CA ILE A 266 17.28 -0.75 -1.38
C ILE A 266 17.07 -0.40 0.10
N LYS A 267 18.09 -0.51 0.96
CA LYS A 267 17.99 -0.14 2.37
C LYS A 267 17.55 1.32 2.54
N ARG A 268 18.20 2.24 1.84
CA ARG A 268 17.90 3.68 1.91
C ARG A 268 16.45 3.98 1.49
N GLU A 269 16.05 3.48 0.33
CA GLU A 269 14.72 3.76 -0.22
C GLU A 269 13.61 3.07 0.58
N THR A 270 13.88 1.92 1.20
CA THR A 270 12.95 1.25 2.10
C THR A 270 12.75 2.06 3.39
N ARG A 271 13.80 2.68 3.95
CA ARG A 271 13.65 3.62 5.08
C ARG A 271 12.86 4.87 4.70
N HIS A 272 13.07 5.41 3.49
CA HIS A 272 12.25 6.50 2.96
C HIS A 272 10.80 6.08 2.76
N PHE A 273 10.55 4.87 2.29
CA PHE A 273 9.20 4.33 2.14
C PHE A 273 8.50 4.20 3.49
N ALA A 274 9.14 3.64 4.50
CA ALA A 274 8.61 3.56 5.86
C ALA A 274 8.25 4.95 6.43
N LYS A 275 9.10 5.96 6.19
CA LYS A 275 8.81 7.35 6.58
C LYS A 275 7.58 7.90 5.86
N ARG A 276 7.40 7.61 4.55
CA ARG A 276 6.21 8.02 3.79
C ARG A 276 4.95 7.35 4.32
N GLN A 277 5.01 6.06 4.66
CA GLN A 277 3.90 5.32 5.28
C GLN A 277 3.46 5.96 6.60
N LEU A 278 4.40 6.24 7.52
CA LEU A 278 4.08 6.91 8.78
C LEU A 278 3.51 8.32 8.58
N THR A 279 4.00 9.06 7.58
CA THR A 279 3.46 10.38 7.23
C THR A 279 2.03 10.27 6.71
N TRP A 280 1.72 9.23 5.97
CA TRP A 280 0.35 8.93 5.52
C TRP A 280 -0.55 8.65 6.71
N PHE A 281 -0.22 7.67 7.55
CA PHE A 281 -1.06 7.25 8.67
C PHE A 281 -1.32 8.35 9.71
N ARG A 282 -0.42 9.34 9.85
CA ARG A 282 -0.66 10.51 10.71
C ARG A 282 -1.77 11.44 10.22
N ARG A 283 -2.19 11.31 8.98
CA ARG A 283 -3.28 12.10 8.37
C ARG A 283 -4.61 11.35 8.39
N GLU A 284 -4.57 10.04 8.66
CA GLU A 284 -5.76 9.21 8.72
C GLU A 284 -6.57 9.52 9.99
N ARG A 285 -7.91 9.41 9.84
CA ARG A 285 -8.86 9.64 10.93
C ARG A 285 -9.09 8.35 11.70
N ASP A 286 -9.47 8.47 12.97
CA ASP A 286 -9.92 7.37 13.83
C ASP A 286 -8.88 6.24 14.01
N VAL A 287 -7.59 6.58 13.88
CA VAL A 287 -6.49 5.63 14.05
C VAL A 287 -6.13 5.44 15.52
N ILE A 288 -5.83 4.21 15.87
CA ILE A 288 -5.37 3.78 17.19
C ILE A 288 -3.91 3.40 17.04
N TRP A 289 -3.03 4.22 17.59
CA TRP A 289 -1.59 3.98 17.54
C TRP A 289 -1.16 2.95 18.56
N LEU A 290 -0.43 1.93 18.12
CA LEU A 290 0.16 0.89 18.94
C LEU A 290 1.69 0.99 18.83
N ASP A 291 2.31 1.64 19.80
CA ASP A 291 3.75 1.80 19.86
C ASP A 291 4.37 0.56 20.53
N LYS A 292 5.19 -0.19 19.80
CA LYS A 292 5.82 -1.43 20.29
C LYS A 292 6.66 -1.19 21.56
N GLN A 293 7.29 -0.03 21.67
CA GLN A 293 8.09 0.33 22.83
C GLN A 293 7.21 0.42 24.10
N ALA A 294 5.98 0.97 23.99
CA ALA A 294 5.05 1.07 25.10
C ALA A 294 4.59 -0.29 25.64
N TYR A 295 4.76 -1.35 24.87
CA TYR A 295 4.43 -2.73 25.21
C TYR A 295 5.67 -3.60 25.48
N ASP A 296 6.83 -2.99 25.72
CA ASP A 296 8.11 -3.71 25.92
C ASP A 296 8.45 -4.70 24.79
N TYR A 297 8.04 -4.39 23.55
CA TYR A 297 8.17 -5.26 22.36
C TYR A 297 7.49 -6.64 22.49
N GLN A 298 6.51 -6.77 23.40
CA GLN A 298 5.78 -8.03 23.62
C GLN A 298 4.51 -8.03 22.75
N ASP A 299 4.54 -8.74 21.64
CA ASP A 299 3.42 -8.83 20.71
C ASP A 299 2.14 -9.40 21.39
N ALA A 300 2.28 -10.25 22.41
CA ALA A 300 1.15 -10.73 23.20
C ALA A 300 0.40 -9.60 23.93
N LYS A 301 1.12 -8.65 24.52
CA LYS A 301 0.50 -7.47 25.18
C LYS A 301 -0.21 -6.56 24.18
N ILE A 302 0.38 -6.40 22.98
CA ILE A 302 -0.24 -5.63 21.89
C ILE A 302 -1.53 -6.30 21.46
N LEU A 303 -1.51 -7.64 21.27
CA LEU A 303 -2.67 -8.42 20.89
C LEU A 303 -3.78 -8.32 21.94
N ASP A 304 -3.46 -8.47 23.22
CA ASP A 304 -4.45 -8.31 24.31
C ASP A 304 -5.07 -6.91 24.32
N SER A 305 -4.26 -5.88 24.11
CA SER A 305 -4.76 -4.49 23.97
C SER A 305 -5.71 -4.36 22.80
N MET A 306 -5.36 -4.91 21.61
CA MET A 306 -6.23 -4.91 20.43
C MET A 306 -7.57 -5.60 20.71
N ILE A 307 -7.55 -6.78 21.33
CA ILE A 307 -8.76 -7.54 21.69
C ILE A 307 -9.66 -6.72 22.62
N ASN A 308 -9.12 -6.09 23.64
CA ASN A 308 -9.88 -5.26 24.57
C ASN A 308 -10.55 -4.08 23.82
N ILE A 309 -9.82 -3.40 22.96
CA ILE A 309 -10.37 -2.30 22.15
C ILE A 309 -11.46 -2.78 21.19
N LEU A 310 -11.29 -3.97 20.57
CA LEU A 310 -12.32 -4.55 19.71
C LEU A 310 -13.61 -4.88 20.46
N LYS A 311 -13.52 -5.35 21.72
CA LYS A 311 -14.66 -5.56 22.61
C LYS A 311 -15.32 -4.25 23.02
N GLU A 312 -14.55 -3.25 23.44
CA GLU A 312 -15.06 -1.92 23.77
C GLU A 312 -15.80 -1.26 22.61
N LYS A 313 -15.31 -1.46 21.40
CA LYS A 313 -15.95 -1.01 20.15
C LYS A 313 -17.09 -1.93 19.69
N THR A 314 -17.40 -3.01 20.37
CA THR A 314 -18.42 -3.99 19.96
C THR A 314 -18.21 -4.58 18.54
N ILE A 315 -16.96 -4.68 18.11
CA ILE A 315 -16.58 -5.32 16.84
C ILE A 315 -16.54 -6.85 17.03
N ILE A 316 -16.17 -7.29 18.23
CA ILE A 316 -16.22 -8.67 18.67
C ILE A 316 -16.98 -8.77 20.01
N ASN A 317 -17.47 -9.97 20.35
CA ASN A 317 -18.14 -10.27 21.63
C ASN A 317 -17.14 -10.47 22.77
#